data_80eb76e70217e47e3359cc915c6e7272
#
_entry.id   80eb76e70217e47e3359cc915c6e7272
#
_cell.length_a   1.000
_cell.length_b   1.000
_cell.length_c   1.000
_cell.angle_alpha   90.00
_cell.angle_beta   90.00
_cell.angle_gamma   90.00
#
_symmetry.space_group_name_H-M   'P 1'
#
loop_
_entity.id
_entity.type
_entity.pdbx_description
1 polymer ?
#
loop_
_entity_poly.entity_id
_entity_poly.type
_entity_poly.pdbx_seq_one_letter_code
_entity_poly.pdbx_strand_id
1 'polypeptide(L)'
;RQPDEKSKTDRPAFGRSRSSRDTKRQEIKLPPLNIREPVHHPKVSSLRKELKVSRKLMMDAETSLHRVFQDVQQSRQPDLQEVAKVTRGVVSSVLRNPDAMLWLSRTREHDDYLYQYALNTVVWALICGRELGLNEGLLNHLGMGCLLSQVGKLKLPKAMLEKEGRLDSDELALYRGYV
;
A
#
# COMPACT_ATOMS: atom_id res chain seq x y z
N ARG A 1 -8.11 43.61 -50.27
CA ARG A 1 -8.79 42.96 -49.15
C ARG A 1 -7.84 41.94 -48.54
N GLN A 2 -7.25 42.27 -47.38
CA GLN A 2 -6.38 41.41 -46.59
C GLN A 2 -7.21 40.40 -45.80
N PRO A 3 -6.70 39.19 -45.58
CA PRO A 3 -7.23 38.26 -44.59
C PRO A 3 -6.45 38.29 -43.29
N ASP A 4 -7.16 38.03 -42.26
CA ASP A 4 -6.98 38.16 -40.84
C ASP A 4 -5.77 37.49 -40.17
N GLU A 5 -5.28 38.18 -39.18
CA GLU A 5 -4.25 37.85 -38.22
C GLU A 5 -4.67 36.67 -37.32
N LYS A 6 -3.86 35.62 -37.29
CA LYS A 6 -4.01 34.49 -36.36
C LYS A 6 -3.38 34.84 -35.04
N SER A 7 -4.21 34.96 -34.01
CA SER A 7 -3.88 35.02 -32.59
C SER A 7 -2.94 33.87 -32.20
N LYS A 8 -1.71 34.21 -31.79
CA LYS A 8 -0.79 33.32 -31.11
C LYS A 8 -1.14 33.31 -29.61
N THR A 9 -1.65 32.21 -29.13
CA THR A 9 -1.79 31.95 -27.71
C THR A 9 -0.40 31.69 -27.10
N ASP A 10 0.08 32.65 -26.33
CA ASP A 10 1.25 32.54 -25.46
C ASP A 10 0.99 31.52 -24.35
N ARG A 11 1.69 30.40 -24.40
CA ARG A 11 1.81 29.47 -23.28
C ARG A 11 3.03 29.88 -22.46
N PRO A 12 2.93 30.11 -21.15
CA PRO A 12 4.09 30.43 -20.33
C PRO A 12 5.03 29.22 -20.30
N ALA A 13 6.26 29.45 -20.72
CA ALA A 13 7.35 28.48 -20.62
C ALA A 13 7.70 28.30 -19.14
N PHE A 14 7.39 27.12 -18.60
CA PHE A 14 7.84 26.69 -17.28
C PHE A 14 9.36 26.51 -17.33
N GLY A 15 10.11 27.54 -16.90
CA GLY A 15 11.55 27.51 -16.75
C GLY A 15 11.96 26.41 -15.77
N ARG A 16 12.58 25.36 -16.27
CA ARG A 16 13.29 24.37 -15.45
C ARG A 16 14.56 25.03 -14.91
N SER A 17 14.48 25.60 -13.74
CA SER A 17 15.65 25.90 -12.92
C SER A 17 16.27 24.57 -12.48
N ARG A 18 17.30 24.11 -13.20
CA ARG A 18 18.20 23.05 -12.76
C ARG A 18 19.12 23.64 -11.69
N SER A 19 18.69 23.64 -10.44
CA SER A 19 19.62 23.75 -9.32
C SER A 19 20.34 22.39 -9.24
N SER A 20 21.56 22.36 -9.75
CA SER A 20 22.52 21.26 -9.56
C SER A 20 22.99 21.28 -8.11
N ARG A 21 22.20 20.73 -7.18
CA ARG A 21 22.73 20.20 -5.95
C ARG A 21 23.11 18.76 -6.22
N ASP A 22 24.39 18.55 -6.50
CA ASP A 22 25.07 17.24 -6.41
C ASP A 22 24.99 16.76 -4.95
N THR A 23 23.82 16.31 -4.55
CA THR A 23 23.68 15.47 -3.35
C THR A 23 24.21 14.12 -3.79
N LYS A 24 25.48 13.82 -3.47
CA LYS A 24 26.03 12.45 -3.55
C LYS A 24 24.96 11.55 -2.90
N ARG A 25 24.23 10.81 -3.72
CA ARG A 25 23.40 9.71 -3.26
C ARG A 25 24.34 8.74 -2.56
N GLN A 26 24.34 8.72 -1.24
CA GLN A 26 24.97 7.65 -0.51
C GLN A 26 24.27 6.36 -0.96
N GLU A 27 24.98 5.51 -1.67
CA GLU A 27 24.52 4.15 -1.94
C GLU A 27 24.31 3.47 -0.60
N ILE A 28 23.06 3.34 -0.19
CA ILE A 28 22.70 2.53 0.96
C ILE A 28 22.95 1.09 0.54
N LYS A 29 24.09 0.52 0.91
CA LYS A 29 24.35 -0.90 0.73
C LYS A 29 23.49 -1.66 1.72
N LEU A 30 22.31 -2.07 1.27
CA LEU A 30 21.49 -2.99 2.04
C LEU A 30 22.22 -4.33 2.16
N PRO A 31 22.20 -4.96 3.35
CA PRO A 31 22.72 -6.31 3.47
C PRO A 31 21.97 -7.25 2.54
N PRO A 32 22.61 -8.25 1.95
CA PRO A 32 21.93 -9.20 1.07
C PRO A 32 20.80 -9.89 1.84
N LEU A 33 19.62 -9.95 1.20
CA LEU A 33 18.47 -10.66 1.76
C LEU A 33 18.78 -12.16 1.71
N ASN A 34 19.23 -12.71 2.85
CA ASN A 34 19.60 -14.12 2.93
C ASN A 34 18.38 -14.96 3.35
N ILE A 35 17.59 -15.36 2.37
CA ILE A 35 16.51 -16.33 2.58
C ILE A 35 17.16 -17.72 2.55
N ARG A 36 17.28 -18.36 3.71
CA ARG A 36 18.01 -19.62 3.85
C ARG A 36 17.46 -20.75 2.99
N GLU A 37 16.13 -20.81 2.82
CA GLU A 37 15.44 -21.87 2.06
C GLU A 37 14.27 -21.23 1.28
N PRO A 38 14.51 -20.70 0.07
CA PRO A 38 13.45 -20.09 -0.71
C PRO A 38 12.44 -21.17 -1.18
N VAL A 39 11.16 -20.91 -0.93
CA VAL A 39 10.07 -21.79 -1.34
C VAL A 39 9.55 -21.38 -2.71
N HIS A 40 9.45 -22.32 -3.63
CA HIS A 40 8.81 -22.07 -4.91
C HIS A 40 7.29 -22.25 -4.79
N HIS A 41 6.55 -21.23 -5.19
CA HIS A 41 5.08 -21.17 -5.13
C HIS A 41 4.47 -21.21 -6.54
N PRO A 42 4.17 -22.40 -7.13
CA PRO A 42 3.54 -22.47 -8.44
C PRO A 42 2.11 -21.92 -8.40
N LYS A 43 1.62 -21.37 -9.55
CA LYS A 43 0.21 -21.01 -9.67
C LYS A 43 -0.64 -22.28 -9.79
N VAL A 44 -1.53 -22.51 -8.83
CA VAL A 44 -2.37 -23.72 -8.76
C VAL A 44 -3.86 -23.44 -9.01
N SER A 45 -4.25 -22.20 -9.22
CA SER A 45 -5.62 -21.79 -9.52
C SER A 45 -5.69 -20.90 -10.75
N SER A 46 -6.75 -21.04 -11.57
CA SER A 46 -6.98 -20.13 -12.69
C SER A 46 -7.40 -18.74 -12.18
N LEU A 47 -7.03 -17.68 -12.93
CA LEU A 47 -7.37 -16.30 -12.60
C LEU A 47 -8.90 -16.13 -12.37
N ARG A 48 -9.72 -16.67 -13.28
CA ARG A 48 -11.19 -16.54 -13.19
C ARG A 48 -11.78 -17.15 -11.91
N LYS A 49 -11.24 -18.32 -11.51
CA LYS A 49 -11.66 -18.98 -10.27
C LYS A 49 -11.21 -18.20 -9.05
N GLU A 50 -9.95 -17.77 -9.05
CA GLU A 50 -9.36 -17.08 -7.91
C GLU A 50 -9.93 -15.67 -7.72
N LEU A 51 -10.30 -14.95 -8.78
CA LEU A 51 -10.94 -13.62 -8.68
C LEU A 51 -12.22 -13.64 -7.82
N LYS A 52 -13.02 -14.71 -7.90
CA LYS A 52 -14.23 -14.83 -7.08
C LYS A 52 -13.89 -14.94 -5.58
N VAL A 53 -12.88 -15.75 -5.26
CA VAL A 53 -12.41 -15.95 -3.89
C VAL A 53 -11.75 -14.68 -3.36
N SER A 54 -10.82 -14.11 -4.15
CA SER A 54 -10.07 -12.91 -3.80
C SER A 54 -10.98 -11.71 -3.52
N ARG A 55 -12.08 -11.56 -4.29
CA ARG A 55 -13.05 -10.47 -4.07
C ARG A 55 -13.66 -10.56 -2.68
N LYS A 56 -14.08 -11.75 -2.27
CA LYS A 56 -14.63 -11.95 -0.92
C LYS A 56 -13.57 -11.66 0.15
N LEU A 57 -12.36 -12.18 -0.02
CA LEU A 57 -11.27 -11.98 0.93
C LEU A 57 -10.88 -10.50 1.08
N MET A 58 -10.91 -9.74 -0.02
CA MET A 58 -10.66 -8.29 0.04
C MET A 58 -11.75 -7.54 0.79
N MET A 59 -13.03 -7.92 0.62
CA MET A 59 -14.15 -7.35 1.40
C MET A 59 -14.03 -7.69 2.90
N ASP A 60 -13.68 -8.94 3.20
CA ASP A 60 -13.47 -9.39 4.58
C ASP A 60 -12.28 -8.64 5.22
N ALA A 61 -11.20 -8.42 4.46
CA ALA A 61 -10.02 -7.65 4.91
C ALA A 61 -10.36 -6.20 5.19
N GLU A 62 -11.13 -5.57 4.30
CA GLU A 62 -11.62 -4.20 4.48
C GLU A 62 -12.49 -4.08 5.73
N THR A 63 -13.47 -4.97 5.89
CA THR A 63 -14.36 -4.99 7.06
C THR A 63 -13.57 -5.17 8.37
N SER A 64 -12.61 -6.10 8.38
CA SER A 64 -11.76 -6.33 9.55
C SER A 64 -10.90 -5.11 9.87
N LEU A 65 -10.33 -4.49 8.85
CA LEU A 65 -9.51 -3.29 9.00
C LEU A 65 -10.33 -2.10 9.53
N HIS A 66 -11.57 -1.92 9.04
CA HIS A 66 -12.48 -0.90 9.56
C HIS A 66 -12.75 -1.07 11.06
N ARG A 67 -13.00 -2.30 11.52
CA ARG A 67 -13.21 -2.59 12.95
C ARG A 67 -11.97 -2.25 13.77
N VAL A 68 -10.79 -2.69 13.32
CA VAL A 68 -9.51 -2.38 13.98
C VAL A 68 -9.31 -0.88 14.10
N PHE A 69 -9.54 -0.13 13.02
CA PHE A 69 -9.39 1.32 13.02
C PHE A 69 -10.36 2.00 13.99
N GLN A 70 -11.62 1.58 14.00
CA GLN A 70 -12.62 2.08 14.95
C GLN A 70 -12.24 1.77 16.40
N ASP A 71 -11.78 0.56 16.70
CA ASP A 71 -11.36 0.18 18.04
C ASP A 71 -10.18 1.03 18.52
N VAL A 72 -9.18 1.24 17.68
CA VAL A 72 -8.01 2.08 18.01
C VAL A 72 -8.43 3.55 18.21
N GLN A 73 -9.28 4.11 17.35
CA GLN A 73 -9.80 5.48 17.50
C GLN A 73 -10.60 5.67 18.80
N GLN A 74 -11.32 4.63 19.24
CA GLN A 74 -12.09 4.61 20.48
C GLN A 74 -11.28 4.15 21.69
N SER A 75 -9.94 4.02 21.53
CA SER A 75 -9.02 3.52 22.58
C SER A 75 -9.42 2.15 23.12
N ARG A 76 -10.05 1.33 22.30
CA ARG A 76 -10.35 -0.08 22.59
C ARG A 76 -9.24 -0.99 22.07
N GLN A 77 -9.14 -2.17 22.66
CA GLN A 77 -8.20 -3.19 22.20
C GLN A 77 -8.77 -3.88 20.94
N PRO A 78 -8.09 -3.83 19.77
CA PRO A 78 -8.56 -4.47 18.57
C PRO A 78 -8.45 -6.00 18.62
N ASP A 79 -9.36 -6.70 17.94
CA ASP A 79 -9.29 -8.15 17.78
C ASP A 79 -8.25 -8.56 16.71
N LEU A 80 -7.03 -8.85 17.17
CA LEU A 80 -5.95 -9.30 16.31
C LEU A 80 -6.15 -10.72 15.77
N GLN A 81 -7.01 -11.53 16.37
CA GLN A 81 -7.31 -12.89 15.88
C GLN A 81 -8.11 -12.83 14.57
N GLU A 82 -9.08 -11.91 14.48
CA GLU A 82 -9.82 -11.67 13.24
C GLU A 82 -8.87 -11.19 12.12
N VAL A 83 -7.98 -10.24 12.43
CA VAL A 83 -6.96 -9.75 11.48
C VAL A 83 -6.07 -10.89 10.99
N ALA A 84 -5.58 -11.74 11.90
CA ALA A 84 -4.74 -12.88 11.56
C ALA A 84 -5.49 -13.90 10.66
N LYS A 85 -6.78 -14.15 10.93
CA LYS A 85 -7.62 -15.03 10.12
C LYS A 85 -7.76 -14.51 8.69
N VAL A 86 -8.09 -13.23 8.55
CA VAL A 86 -8.25 -12.58 7.26
C VAL A 86 -6.93 -12.55 6.49
N THR A 87 -5.82 -12.21 7.15
CA THR A 87 -4.48 -12.22 6.56
C THR A 87 -4.13 -13.59 5.99
N ARG A 88 -4.38 -14.67 6.74
CA ARG A 88 -4.17 -16.04 6.23
C ARG A 88 -4.97 -16.32 4.96
N GLY A 89 -6.21 -15.83 4.88
CA GLY A 89 -7.02 -15.95 3.67
C GLY A 89 -6.40 -15.24 2.47
N VAL A 90 -5.93 -14.00 2.66
CA VAL A 90 -5.25 -13.22 1.62
C VAL A 90 -3.95 -13.89 1.18
N VAL A 91 -3.12 -14.34 2.13
CA VAL A 91 -1.88 -15.09 1.86
C VAL A 91 -2.17 -16.34 1.02
N SER A 92 -3.13 -17.16 1.45
CA SER A 92 -3.50 -18.37 0.71
C SER A 92 -3.97 -18.07 -0.72
N SER A 93 -4.68 -16.97 -0.93
CA SER A 93 -5.10 -16.53 -2.27
C SER A 93 -3.90 -16.10 -3.13
N VAL A 94 -2.99 -15.29 -2.58
CA VAL A 94 -1.75 -14.87 -3.27
C VAL A 94 -0.89 -16.08 -3.61
N LEU A 95 -0.80 -17.08 -2.73
CA LEU A 95 -0.06 -18.32 -3.00
C LEU A 95 -0.67 -19.12 -4.16
N ARG A 96 -2.00 -19.22 -4.23
CA ARG A 96 -2.68 -19.93 -5.32
C ARG A 96 -2.60 -19.18 -6.65
N ASN A 97 -2.84 -17.89 -6.67
CA ASN A 97 -2.69 -17.07 -7.87
C ASN A 97 -2.58 -15.56 -7.50
N PRO A 98 -1.39 -14.98 -7.54
CA PRO A 98 -1.17 -13.59 -7.16
C PRO A 98 -1.88 -12.58 -8.09
N ASP A 99 -2.10 -12.94 -9.37
CA ASP A 99 -2.68 -12.02 -10.37
C ASP A 99 -4.10 -11.59 -9.99
N ALA A 100 -4.85 -12.45 -9.28
CA ALA A 100 -6.21 -12.13 -8.85
C ALA A 100 -6.26 -10.98 -7.84
N MET A 101 -5.41 -11.05 -6.81
CA MET A 101 -5.30 -9.98 -5.81
C MET A 101 -4.73 -8.70 -6.43
N LEU A 102 -3.73 -8.82 -7.29
CA LEU A 102 -3.14 -7.70 -8.01
C LEU A 102 -4.17 -6.98 -8.90
N TRP A 103 -4.98 -7.73 -9.62
CA TRP A 103 -6.04 -7.17 -10.46
C TRP A 103 -7.05 -6.40 -9.62
N LEU A 104 -7.50 -6.99 -8.51
CA LEU A 104 -8.47 -6.35 -7.61
C LEU A 104 -7.91 -5.09 -6.95
N SER A 105 -6.64 -5.07 -6.54
CA SER A 105 -6.02 -3.91 -5.92
C SER A 105 -5.95 -2.69 -6.85
N ARG A 106 -5.95 -2.91 -8.18
CA ARG A 106 -5.90 -1.84 -9.19
C ARG A 106 -7.28 -1.35 -9.63
N THR A 107 -8.32 -2.17 -9.46
CA THR A 107 -9.66 -1.87 -10.00
C THR A 107 -10.62 -1.34 -8.95
N ARG A 108 -10.23 -1.34 -7.66
CA ARG A 108 -11.05 -0.80 -6.58
C ARG A 108 -10.72 0.67 -6.34
N GLU A 109 -11.72 1.50 -6.41
CA GLU A 109 -11.71 2.88 -5.93
C GLU A 109 -12.33 2.87 -4.53
N HIS A 110 -11.65 3.48 -3.56
CA HIS A 110 -12.13 3.66 -2.20
C HIS A 110 -12.09 5.13 -1.84
N ASP A 111 -13.11 5.58 -1.16
CA ASP A 111 -13.20 6.96 -0.70
C ASP A 111 -12.21 7.26 0.44
N ASP A 112 -11.73 6.22 1.14
CA ASP A 112 -10.79 6.37 2.25
C ASP A 112 -9.36 5.93 1.88
N TYR A 113 -8.46 6.91 1.78
CA TYR A 113 -7.07 6.71 1.41
C TYR A 113 -6.30 5.74 2.34
N LEU A 114 -6.55 5.79 3.65
CA LEU A 114 -5.80 4.94 4.60
C LEU A 114 -6.11 3.46 4.43
N TYR A 115 -7.38 3.12 4.22
CA TYR A 115 -7.80 1.73 3.98
C TYR A 115 -7.26 1.22 2.64
N GLN A 116 -7.42 2.02 1.60
CA GLN A 116 -6.89 1.66 0.28
C GLN A 116 -5.38 1.45 0.32
N TYR A 117 -4.66 2.34 0.99
CA TYR A 117 -3.21 2.25 1.12
C TYR A 117 -2.80 0.98 1.90
N ALA A 118 -3.45 0.66 3.02
CA ALA A 118 -3.17 -0.54 3.80
C ALA A 118 -3.43 -1.83 2.98
N LEU A 119 -4.58 -1.91 2.30
CA LEU A 119 -4.93 -3.07 1.47
C LEU A 119 -3.98 -3.24 0.27
N ASN A 120 -3.62 -2.15 -0.39
CA ASN A 120 -2.67 -2.22 -1.50
C ASN A 120 -1.26 -2.61 -1.01
N THR A 121 -0.83 -2.07 0.12
CA THR A 121 0.47 -2.39 0.72
C THR A 121 0.58 -3.89 1.01
N VAL A 122 -0.44 -4.49 1.61
CA VAL A 122 -0.41 -5.93 1.92
C VAL A 122 -0.37 -6.78 0.64
N VAL A 123 -1.15 -6.44 -0.38
CA VAL A 123 -1.15 -7.19 -1.64
C VAL A 123 0.23 -7.16 -2.30
N TRP A 124 0.82 -5.97 -2.44
CA TRP A 124 2.13 -5.83 -3.05
C TRP A 124 3.24 -6.50 -2.24
N ALA A 125 3.24 -6.34 -0.92
CA ALA A 125 4.21 -6.97 -0.04
C ALA A 125 4.15 -8.51 -0.11
N LEU A 126 2.94 -9.08 -0.13
CA LEU A 126 2.76 -10.53 -0.24
C LEU A 126 3.19 -11.07 -1.59
N ILE A 127 2.92 -10.34 -2.68
CA ILE A 127 3.39 -10.73 -4.02
C ILE A 127 4.91 -10.71 -4.07
N CYS A 128 5.55 -9.65 -3.59
CA CYS A 128 7.01 -9.56 -3.50
C CYS A 128 7.59 -10.68 -2.62
N GLY A 129 7.02 -10.91 -1.45
CA GLY A 129 7.46 -11.96 -0.53
C GLY A 129 7.33 -13.37 -1.13
N ARG A 130 6.25 -13.62 -1.86
CA ARG A 130 6.04 -14.85 -2.62
C ARG A 130 7.13 -15.07 -3.68
N GLU A 131 7.42 -14.05 -4.47
CA GLU A 131 8.46 -14.14 -5.53
C GLU A 131 9.88 -14.27 -4.94
N LEU A 132 10.11 -13.71 -3.76
CA LEU A 132 11.35 -13.90 -3.01
C LEU A 132 11.45 -15.29 -2.35
N GLY A 133 10.40 -16.10 -2.42
CA GLY A 133 10.39 -17.45 -1.86
C GLY A 133 10.20 -17.50 -0.33
N LEU A 134 9.54 -16.50 0.26
CA LEU A 134 9.18 -16.56 1.69
C LEU A 134 8.18 -17.70 1.93
N ASN A 135 8.39 -18.45 3.01
CA ASN A 135 7.43 -19.48 3.40
C ASN A 135 6.10 -18.86 3.91
N GLU A 136 5.05 -19.67 3.98
CA GLU A 136 3.71 -19.21 4.37
C GLU A 136 3.67 -18.54 5.75
N GLY A 137 4.47 -19.01 6.72
CA GLY A 137 4.57 -18.40 8.04
C GLY A 137 5.09 -16.98 8.00
N LEU A 138 6.18 -16.74 7.25
CA LEU A 138 6.76 -15.42 7.05
C LEU A 138 5.81 -14.51 6.26
N LEU A 139 5.11 -15.04 5.25
CA LEU A 139 4.09 -14.28 4.51
C LEU A 139 2.93 -13.85 5.41
N ASN A 140 2.49 -14.70 6.34
CA ASN A 140 1.45 -14.32 7.30
C ASN A 140 1.91 -13.19 8.23
N HIS A 141 3.14 -13.24 8.75
CA HIS A 141 3.69 -12.15 9.56
C HIS A 141 3.84 -10.85 8.76
N LEU A 142 4.36 -10.94 7.53
CA LEU A 142 4.49 -9.80 6.62
C LEU A 142 3.13 -9.18 6.32
N GLY A 143 2.13 -9.99 5.96
CA GLY A 143 0.79 -9.53 5.64
C GLY A 143 0.12 -8.83 6.82
N MET A 144 0.23 -9.39 8.02
CA MET A 144 -0.32 -8.79 9.24
C MET A 144 0.35 -7.45 9.56
N GLY A 145 1.69 -7.39 9.49
CA GLY A 145 2.44 -6.15 9.69
C GLY A 145 2.05 -5.06 8.68
N CYS A 146 1.92 -5.42 7.41
CA CYS A 146 1.49 -4.48 6.37
C CYS A 146 0.05 -3.98 6.58
N LEU A 147 -0.88 -4.86 6.96
CA LEU A 147 -2.27 -4.49 7.22
C LEU A 147 -2.38 -3.48 8.37
N LEU A 148 -1.60 -3.68 9.42
CA LEU A 148 -1.62 -2.85 10.62
C LEU A 148 -0.70 -1.62 10.52
N SER A 149 0.14 -1.52 9.48
CA SER A 149 1.14 -0.45 9.34
C SER A 149 0.58 0.98 9.37
N GLN A 150 -0.70 1.15 9.02
CA GLN A 150 -1.34 2.47 8.98
C GLN A 150 -2.07 2.83 10.29
N VAL A 151 -2.16 1.90 11.24
CA VAL A 151 -2.94 2.11 12.48
C VAL A 151 -2.45 3.32 13.28
N GLY A 152 -1.14 3.54 13.36
CA GLY A 152 -0.59 4.70 14.06
C GLY A 152 -1.02 6.05 13.48
N LYS A 153 -1.28 6.13 12.18
CA LYS A 153 -1.74 7.37 11.52
C LYS A 153 -3.12 7.83 11.99
N LEU A 154 -3.92 6.93 12.56
CA LEU A 154 -5.23 7.27 13.13
C LEU A 154 -5.16 8.27 14.29
N LYS A 155 -3.99 8.41 14.91
CA LYS A 155 -3.74 9.40 15.98
C LYS A 155 -3.32 10.76 15.43
N LEU A 156 -3.04 10.86 14.14
CA LEU A 156 -2.66 12.13 13.51
C LEU A 156 -3.91 12.96 13.22
N PRO A 157 -3.80 14.31 13.27
CA PRO A 157 -4.90 15.19 12.91
C PRO A 157 -5.37 14.94 11.47
N LYS A 158 -6.68 14.78 11.28
CA LYS A 158 -7.27 14.52 9.94
C LYS A 158 -6.87 15.59 8.93
N ALA A 159 -6.89 16.87 9.34
CA ALA A 159 -6.47 17.99 8.49
C ALA A 159 -5.04 17.86 7.96
N MET A 160 -4.15 17.21 8.72
CA MET A 160 -2.77 16.95 8.28
C MET A 160 -2.71 15.78 7.27
N LEU A 161 -3.53 14.74 7.45
CA LEU A 161 -3.60 13.60 6.53
C LEU A 161 -4.22 13.97 5.18
N GLU A 162 -5.15 14.93 5.17
CA GLU A 162 -5.86 15.43 3.99
C GLU A 162 -5.21 16.68 3.39
N LYS A 163 -4.10 17.16 3.96
CA LYS A 163 -3.41 18.38 3.50
C LYS A 163 -2.86 18.20 2.09
N GLU A 164 -3.32 19.04 1.18
CA GLU A 164 -2.72 19.12 -0.14
C GLU A 164 -1.40 19.91 -0.06
N GLY A 165 -0.32 19.31 -0.58
CA GLY A 165 0.99 19.95 -0.62
C GLY A 165 2.00 19.38 0.37
N ARG A 166 2.96 20.22 0.78
CA ARG A 166 4.04 19.80 1.69
C ARG A 166 3.64 20.04 3.15
N LEU A 167 3.98 19.10 4.00
CA LEU A 167 3.94 19.27 5.44
C LEU A 167 5.03 20.27 5.85
N ASP A 168 4.74 21.15 6.82
CA ASP A 168 5.76 21.97 7.44
C ASP A 168 6.67 21.16 8.38
N SER A 169 7.64 21.79 9.04
CA SER A 169 8.63 21.11 9.87
C SER A 169 7.99 20.39 11.07
N ASP A 170 6.99 21.03 11.71
CA ASP A 170 6.37 20.51 12.92
C ASP A 170 5.38 19.38 12.58
N GLU A 171 4.59 19.57 11.52
CA GLU A 171 3.74 18.53 10.95
C GLU A 171 4.55 17.31 10.50
N LEU A 172 5.71 17.53 9.87
CA LEU A 172 6.59 16.45 9.42
C LEU A 172 7.20 15.69 10.61
N ALA A 173 7.57 16.39 11.68
CA ALA A 173 8.06 15.78 12.91
C ALA A 173 6.97 14.90 13.54
N LEU A 174 5.74 15.42 13.66
CA LEU A 174 4.59 14.68 14.15
C LEU A 174 4.27 13.47 13.26
N TYR A 175 4.28 13.66 11.93
CA TYR A 175 4.05 12.57 10.97
C TYR A 175 5.08 11.46 11.08
N ARG A 176 6.36 11.77 11.31
CA ARG A 176 7.42 10.75 11.47
C ARG A 176 7.31 9.97 12.77
N GLY A 177 6.61 10.48 13.76
CA GLY A 177 6.42 9.86 15.07
C GLY A 177 5.19 8.95 15.18
N TYR A 178 4.48 8.65 14.08
CA TYR A 178 3.27 7.83 14.15
C TYR A 178 3.54 6.32 14.30
N VAL A 179 4.77 5.87 14.09
CA VAL A 179 5.21 4.46 14.17
C VAL A 179 5.60 4.13 15.60
#